data_7d55dbfdc95054a8845fda07a2574116
#
_entry.id   7d55dbfdc95054a8845fda07a2574116
#
_cell.length_a   1.000
_cell.length_b   1.000
_cell.length_c   1.000
_cell.angle_alpha   90.00
_cell.angle_beta   90.00
_cell.angle_gamma   90.00
#
_symmetry.space_group_name_H-M   'P 1'
#
loop_
_entity.id
_entity.type
_entity.pdbx_description
1 polymer ?
#
loop_
_entity_poly.entity_id
_entity_poly.type
_entity_poly.pdbx_seq_one_letter_code
_entity_poly.pdbx_strand_id
1 'polypeptide(L)'
;MRRKMGSCLIVALAFLLAAAWAGSALGETGIPVTSDKVLNMCTNCHKNNQGLVSRISYLRQAPEAWEETLWRHKRIHGLKITKEEKESLILYFSEKHGLAPAEVAPYAYTLEKRDTKEKVDSQLIVDMCVRCHSYAKTALQRRAPEDWPKLANMHSGVLPMWPYQLQDVIDWDETLAACVKELQKRFPLETPEWKQWSASRPKAGEGKWVVAGYQAGKGAYGGEITLKKTGEAFYSYAGTVEFENGEKQPIEGKATLYGGYAWRASGTLAGKPIREVFHISMDGSTFAGVRFDDPHFELRGIESRAFAGSSPRILSVMPKALKAGTKGATVTVVGTGLSKEVSLGEGVTVKKVVSESPTKVVVTVDVADQAAVGYRNAKAGSAAAGKLFAVYTAVDYIKVAPSPAMSRTGGLGFAVKQLVQFDAMACSKGTDGAMGTEDDIEIGRVPATWNVVELAATNEDHDVDFVGKIDRNGLFTPGDEGPNPKRFMQENNLGDVWVTASYSAPGGRTLSARGYLLATIPLYVQRPVQ
;
A
#
# COMPACT_ATOMS: atom_id res chain seq x y z
N MET A 1 -2.65 15.20 -83.76
CA MET A 1 -2.08 14.49 -82.63
C MET A 1 -2.87 14.90 -81.38
N ARG A 2 -3.98 14.29 -81.13
CA ARG A 2 -4.81 14.37 -79.95
C ARG A 2 -5.34 13.00 -79.65
N ARG A 3 -4.98 12.45 -78.50
CA ARG A 3 -5.62 11.37 -77.71
C ARG A 3 -4.57 10.55 -76.98
N LYS A 4 -4.52 10.73 -75.69
CA LYS A 4 -4.27 9.73 -74.64
C LYS A 4 -3.83 10.41 -73.33
N MET A 5 -4.74 11.14 -72.68
CA MET A 5 -4.53 11.66 -71.33
C MET A 5 -5.83 11.63 -70.50
N GLY A 6 -6.67 10.63 -70.72
CA GLY A 6 -7.95 10.55 -70.01
C GLY A 6 -8.15 9.32 -69.11
N SER A 7 -7.29 8.29 -69.21
CA SER A 7 -7.55 7.01 -68.53
C SER A 7 -6.77 6.78 -67.25
N CYS A 8 -5.74 7.58 -66.96
CA CYS A 8 -4.97 7.42 -65.70
C CYS A 8 -5.55 8.19 -64.49
N LEU A 9 -6.37 9.20 -64.71
CA LEU A 9 -6.95 9.98 -63.58
C LEU A 9 -8.15 9.29 -62.92
N ILE A 10 -8.89 8.46 -63.64
CA ILE A 10 -10.08 7.77 -63.11
C ILE A 10 -9.70 6.58 -62.25
N VAL A 11 -8.59 5.89 -62.55
CA VAL A 11 -8.11 4.77 -61.72
C VAL A 11 -7.46 5.24 -60.43
N ALA A 12 -6.80 6.41 -60.41
CA ALA A 12 -6.24 6.99 -59.19
C ALA A 12 -7.32 7.52 -58.23
N LEU A 13 -8.44 8.03 -58.73
CA LEU A 13 -9.55 8.48 -57.90
C LEU A 13 -10.35 7.31 -57.29
N ALA A 14 -10.46 6.17 -57.98
CA ALA A 14 -11.09 4.97 -57.47
C ALA A 14 -10.28 4.30 -56.35
N PHE A 15 -8.95 4.35 -56.40
CA PHE A 15 -8.08 3.85 -55.32
C PHE A 15 -8.05 4.78 -54.09
N LEU A 16 -8.20 6.08 -54.24
CA LEU A 16 -8.30 7.03 -53.15
C LEU A 16 -9.68 6.98 -52.45
N LEU A 17 -10.74 6.64 -53.17
CA LEU A 17 -12.07 6.44 -52.57
C LEU A 17 -12.23 5.07 -51.89
N ALA A 18 -11.50 4.04 -52.37
CA ALA A 18 -11.46 2.73 -51.70
C ALA A 18 -10.59 2.75 -50.42
N ALA A 19 -9.56 3.59 -50.36
CA ALA A 19 -8.76 3.79 -49.13
C ALA A 19 -9.48 4.64 -48.07
N ALA A 20 -10.46 5.47 -48.43
CA ALA A 20 -11.27 6.25 -47.50
C ALA A 20 -12.44 5.48 -46.86
N TRP A 21 -12.74 4.27 -47.37
CA TRP A 21 -13.77 3.37 -46.79
C TRP A 21 -13.16 2.17 -46.03
N ALA A 22 -11.84 2.09 -45.89
CA ALA A 22 -11.19 1.29 -44.86
C ALA A 22 -11.17 2.05 -43.51
N GLY A 23 -12.16 2.90 -43.29
CA GLY A 23 -12.46 3.50 -42.02
C GLY A 23 -12.97 2.42 -41.08
N SER A 24 -12.04 1.91 -40.30
CA SER A 24 -12.19 1.40 -38.94
C SER A 24 -13.61 0.91 -38.60
N ALA A 25 -13.92 -0.32 -38.95
CA ALA A 25 -14.61 -1.16 -38.01
C ALA A 25 -13.62 -1.32 -36.82
N LEU A 26 -13.55 -0.34 -35.95
CA LEU A 26 -13.05 -0.51 -34.60
C LEU A 26 -14.04 -1.49 -33.98
N GLY A 27 -13.77 -2.79 -34.16
CA GLY A 27 -14.46 -3.82 -33.41
C GLY A 27 -14.38 -3.42 -31.95
N GLU A 28 -15.46 -3.60 -31.21
CA GLU A 28 -15.48 -3.36 -29.76
C GLU A 28 -14.20 -3.93 -29.18
N THR A 29 -13.30 -3.05 -28.70
CA THR A 29 -12.00 -3.42 -28.14
C THR A 29 -12.24 -3.92 -26.71
N GLY A 30 -12.65 -5.17 -26.57
CA GLY A 30 -12.85 -5.85 -25.31
C GLY A 30 -11.87 -7.01 -25.13
N ILE A 31 -11.70 -7.46 -23.90
CA ILE A 31 -10.89 -8.65 -23.56
C ILE A 31 -11.82 -9.87 -23.57
N PRO A 32 -11.62 -10.83 -24.49
CA PRO A 32 -12.49 -11.99 -24.57
C PRO A 32 -12.44 -12.85 -23.30
N VAL A 33 -13.59 -13.31 -22.85
CA VAL A 33 -13.73 -14.33 -21.82
C VAL A 33 -13.55 -15.70 -22.45
N THR A 34 -12.51 -16.42 -22.02
CA THR A 34 -12.13 -17.73 -22.59
C THR A 34 -12.42 -18.91 -21.65
N SER A 35 -12.93 -18.65 -20.44
CA SER A 35 -13.26 -19.69 -19.46
C SER A 35 -14.70 -20.13 -19.61
N ASP A 36 -14.94 -21.40 -19.95
CA ASP A 36 -16.28 -22.00 -20.00
C ASP A 36 -17.01 -21.85 -18.66
N LYS A 37 -16.30 -21.98 -17.56
CA LYS A 37 -16.87 -21.78 -16.22
C LYS A 37 -17.44 -20.38 -16.06
N VAL A 38 -16.69 -19.33 -16.48
CA VAL A 38 -17.13 -17.93 -16.42
C VAL A 38 -18.28 -17.71 -17.38
N LEU A 39 -18.19 -18.23 -18.62
CA LEU A 39 -19.26 -18.12 -19.59
C LEU A 39 -20.55 -18.73 -19.04
N ASN A 40 -20.50 -19.97 -18.57
CA ASN A 40 -21.69 -20.67 -18.03
C ASN A 40 -22.32 -19.96 -16.83
N MET A 41 -21.53 -19.33 -15.98
CA MET A 41 -22.02 -18.64 -14.79
C MET A 41 -22.54 -17.23 -15.07
N CYS A 42 -21.90 -16.51 -15.99
CA CYS A 42 -22.15 -15.07 -16.16
C CYS A 42 -23.12 -14.75 -17.31
N THR A 43 -23.18 -15.58 -18.36
CA THR A 43 -23.99 -15.28 -19.56
C THR A 43 -25.50 -15.47 -19.37
N ASN A 44 -25.92 -16.01 -18.23
CA ASN A 44 -27.34 -16.00 -17.85
C ASN A 44 -27.90 -14.57 -17.67
N CYS A 45 -27.03 -13.62 -17.32
CA CYS A 45 -27.40 -12.21 -17.11
C CYS A 45 -26.62 -11.24 -18.01
N HIS A 46 -25.42 -11.60 -18.44
CA HIS A 46 -24.55 -10.79 -19.27
C HIS A 46 -24.59 -11.27 -20.74
N LYS A 47 -24.89 -10.35 -21.67
CA LYS A 47 -24.89 -10.67 -23.11
C LYS A 47 -23.50 -11.10 -23.53
N ASN A 48 -23.41 -12.20 -24.27
CA ASN A 48 -22.19 -12.72 -24.86
C ASN A 48 -22.24 -12.57 -26.37
N ASN A 49 -21.25 -11.88 -26.91
CA ASN A 49 -21.03 -11.77 -28.34
C ASN A 49 -19.66 -12.36 -28.68
N GLN A 50 -19.62 -13.63 -29.07
CA GLN A 50 -18.39 -14.36 -29.45
C GLN A 50 -17.25 -14.23 -28.41
N GLY A 51 -17.57 -14.39 -27.15
CA GLY A 51 -16.60 -14.26 -26.04
C GLY A 51 -16.48 -12.86 -25.46
N LEU A 52 -17.02 -11.84 -26.11
CA LEU A 52 -17.14 -10.50 -25.55
C LEU A 52 -18.39 -10.43 -24.66
N VAL A 53 -18.17 -10.58 -23.35
CA VAL A 53 -19.24 -10.59 -22.35
C VAL A 53 -19.46 -9.18 -21.82
N SER A 54 -20.70 -8.69 -21.94
CA SER A 54 -21.06 -7.32 -21.53
C SER A 54 -20.64 -7.04 -20.08
N ARG A 55 -20.08 -5.85 -19.82
CA ARG A 55 -19.53 -5.39 -18.55
C ARG A 55 -18.23 -6.09 -18.13
N ILE A 56 -18.02 -7.37 -18.44
CA ILE A 56 -16.85 -8.14 -18.03
C ILE A 56 -15.69 -7.88 -18.98
N SER A 57 -15.90 -8.03 -20.28
CA SER A 57 -14.86 -7.86 -21.31
C SER A 57 -14.33 -6.43 -21.42
N TYR A 58 -15.00 -5.47 -20.83
CA TYR A 58 -14.72 -4.03 -20.93
C TYR A 58 -14.17 -3.43 -19.63
N LEU A 59 -13.68 -4.28 -18.73
CA LEU A 59 -13.23 -3.90 -17.40
C LEU A 59 -11.99 -4.69 -17.02
N ARG A 60 -10.99 -3.99 -16.46
CA ARG A 60 -9.85 -4.55 -15.71
C ARG A 60 -9.80 -3.89 -14.33
N GLN A 61 -9.49 -4.66 -13.30
CA GLN A 61 -9.40 -4.13 -11.94
C GLN A 61 -8.54 -5.02 -11.04
N ALA A 62 -8.21 -4.51 -9.84
CA ALA A 62 -7.46 -5.26 -8.83
C ALA A 62 -8.26 -6.47 -8.30
N PRO A 63 -7.58 -7.49 -7.74
CA PRO A 63 -8.24 -8.68 -7.20
C PRO A 63 -9.34 -8.37 -6.17
N GLU A 64 -9.09 -7.41 -5.28
CA GLU A 64 -10.06 -6.96 -4.28
C GLU A 64 -11.34 -6.39 -4.90
N ALA A 65 -11.19 -5.65 -5.99
CA ALA A 65 -12.34 -5.10 -6.69
C ALA A 65 -13.15 -6.18 -7.41
N TRP A 66 -12.51 -7.25 -7.90
CA TRP A 66 -13.19 -8.44 -8.40
C TRP A 66 -13.93 -9.18 -7.29
N GLU A 67 -13.31 -9.34 -6.12
CA GLU A 67 -13.97 -9.93 -4.95
C GLU A 67 -15.20 -9.12 -4.52
N GLU A 68 -15.07 -7.78 -4.45
CA GLU A 68 -16.19 -6.89 -4.13
C GLU A 68 -17.30 -6.98 -5.18
N THR A 69 -16.95 -7.11 -6.46
CA THR A 69 -17.91 -7.30 -7.55
C THR A 69 -18.69 -8.60 -7.37
N LEU A 70 -18.04 -9.71 -7.09
CA LEU A 70 -18.71 -11.00 -6.85
C LEU A 70 -19.56 -10.96 -5.57
N TRP A 71 -19.10 -10.27 -4.53
CA TRP A 71 -19.87 -10.07 -3.31
C TRP A 71 -21.17 -9.30 -3.59
N ARG A 72 -21.12 -8.19 -4.37
CA ARG A 72 -22.33 -7.44 -4.79
C ARG A 72 -23.26 -8.34 -5.57
N HIS A 73 -22.78 -9.14 -6.52
CA HIS A 73 -23.59 -10.08 -7.28
C HIS A 73 -24.30 -11.10 -6.37
N LYS A 74 -23.60 -11.62 -5.37
CA LYS A 74 -24.21 -12.52 -4.37
C LYS A 74 -25.31 -11.82 -3.55
N ARG A 75 -25.05 -10.59 -3.09
CA ARG A 75 -25.96 -9.88 -2.17
C ARG A 75 -27.14 -9.20 -2.86
N ILE A 76 -26.91 -8.64 -4.03
CA ILE A 76 -27.90 -7.78 -4.73
C ILE A 76 -28.58 -8.56 -5.86
N HIS A 77 -27.83 -9.38 -6.59
CA HIS A 77 -28.33 -10.06 -7.79
C HIS A 77 -28.60 -11.56 -7.58
N GLY A 78 -28.45 -12.07 -6.37
CA GLY A 78 -28.78 -13.45 -6.03
C GLY A 78 -27.83 -14.50 -6.63
N LEU A 79 -26.61 -14.12 -7.04
CA LEU A 79 -25.62 -15.06 -7.56
C LEU A 79 -25.29 -16.12 -6.50
N LYS A 80 -25.48 -17.39 -6.87
CA LYS A 80 -25.14 -18.54 -6.01
C LYS A 80 -23.79 -19.09 -6.41
N ILE A 81 -22.78 -18.89 -5.57
CA ILE A 81 -21.42 -19.42 -5.76
C ILE A 81 -20.87 -19.93 -4.44
N THR A 82 -20.09 -21.00 -4.50
CA THR A 82 -19.32 -21.51 -3.36
C THR A 82 -18.07 -20.65 -3.11
N LYS A 83 -17.37 -20.88 -2.02
CA LYS A 83 -16.11 -20.21 -1.72
C LYS A 83 -15.05 -20.54 -2.78
N GLU A 84 -14.93 -21.79 -3.16
CA GLU A 84 -13.98 -22.30 -4.15
C GLU A 84 -14.25 -21.74 -5.55
N GLU A 85 -15.52 -21.61 -5.90
CA GLU A 85 -15.91 -20.97 -7.15
C GLU A 85 -15.55 -19.49 -7.15
N LYS A 86 -15.80 -18.77 -6.04
CA LYS A 86 -15.41 -17.37 -5.88
C LYS A 86 -13.89 -17.20 -6.07
N GLU A 87 -13.08 -17.99 -5.37
CA GLU A 87 -11.62 -17.96 -5.48
C GLU A 87 -11.15 -18.23 -6.91
N SER A 88 -11.71 -19.23 -7.57
CA SER A 88 -11.41 -19.56 -8.97
C SER A 88 -11.75 -18.43 -9.93
N LEU A 89 -12.87 -17.75 -9.72
CA LEU A 89 -13.27 -16.58 -10.53
C LEU A 89 -12.33 -15.40 -10.31
N ILE A 90 -11.96 -15.09 -9.07
CA ILE A 90 -11.01 -14.01 -8.77
C ILE A 90 -9.65 -14.30 -9.40
N LEU A 91 -9.16 -15.52 -9.35
CA LEU A 91 -7.93 -15.93 -10.02
C LEU A 91 -8.02 -15.69 -11.53
N TYR A 92 -9.08 -16.18 -12.19
CA TYR A 92 -9.28 -15.99 -13.63
C TYR A 92 -9.34 -14.50 -14.01
N PHE A 93 -10.16 -13.73 -13.30
CA PHE A 93 -10.30 -12.30 -13.59
C PHE A 93 -9.01 -11.52 -13.32
N SER A 94 -8.29 -11.83 -12.25
CA SER A 94 -6.99 -11.20 -11.97
C SER A 94 -5.95 -11.52 -13.04
N GLU A 95 -6.03 -12.72 -13.64
CA GLU A 95 -5.13 -13.17 -14.70
C GLU A 95 -5.45 -12.51 -16.05
N LYS A 96 -6.72 -12.45 -16.45
CA LYS A 96 -7.15 -11.99 -17.76
C LYS A 96 -7.63 -10.55 -17.79
N HIS A 97 -8.18 -10.07 -16.68
CA HIS A 97 -8.82 -8.77 -16.51
C HIS A 97 -8.23 -8.02 -15.28
N GLY A 98 -6.96 -8.26 -14.96
CA GLY A 98 -6.24 -7.61 -13.88
C GLY A 98 -5.58 -6.28 -14.29
N LEU A 99 -4.69 -5.82 -13.45
CA LEU A 99 -3.87 -4.63 -13.67
C LEU A 99 -2.40 -5.02 -13.79
N ALA A 100 -1.61 -4.15 -14.41
CA ALA A 100 -0.16 -4.27 -14.37
C ALA A 100 0.40 -3.71 -13.04
N PRO A 101 1.55 -4.21 -12.54
CA PRO A 101 2.19 -3.66 -11.34
C PRO A 101 2.39 -2.14 -11.40
N ALA A 102 2.79 -1.61 -12.55
CA ALA A 102 2.98 -0.17 -12.75
C ALA A 102 1.67 0.64 -12.65
N GLU A 103 0.52 0.03 -12.99
CA GLU A 103 -0.79 0.66 -12.84
C GLU A 103 -1.26 0.67 -11.38
N VAL A 104 -0.76 -0.27 -10.55
CA VAL A 104 -1.15 -0.42 -9.15
C VAL A 104 -0.25 0.38 -8.22
N ALA A 105 1.05 0.45 -8.49
CA ALA A 105 2.06 1.00 -7.60
C ALA A 105 1.71 2.40 -7.04
N PRO A 106 1.21 3.38 -7.82
CA PRO A 106 0.86 4.71 -7.29
C PRO A 106 -0.32 4.69 -6.31
N TYR A 107 -1.13 3.63 -6.33
CA TYR A 107 -2.39 3.50 -5.59
C TYR A 107 -2.38 2.33 -4.62
N ALA A 108 -1.25 1.65 -4.44
CA ALA A 108 -1.10 0.46 -3.60
C ALA A 108 -1.49 0.73 -2.13
N TYR A 109 -1.33 1.96 -1.65
CA TYR A 109 -1.65 2.37 -0.29
C TYR A 109 -3.08 2.01 0.13
N THR A 110 -4.06 2.05 -0.80
CA THR A 110 -5.45 1.69 -0.45
C THR A 110 -5.62 0.18 -0.27
N LEU A 111 -4.92 -0.63 -1.07
CA LEU A 111 -4.90 -2.09 -0.93
C LEU A 111 -4.17 -2.50 0.35
N GLU A 112 -3.12 -1.80 0.68
CA GLU A 112 -2.30 -1.94 1.89
C GLU A 112 -2.95 -1.29 3.12
N LYS A 113 -4.12 -0.66 2.97
CA LYS A 113 -4.86 0.04 4.03
C LYS A 113 -3.98 1.06 4.76
N ARG A 114 -3.07 1.72 4.05
CA ARG A 114 -2.23 2.79 4.59
C ARG A 114 -2.97 4.12 4.53
N ASP A 115 -2.90 4.87 5.62
CA ASP A 115 -3.40 6.23 5.66
C ASP A 115 -2.47 7.11 4.80
N THR A 116 -3.06 7.80 3.84
CA THR A 116 -2.33 8.64 2.89
C THR A 116 -3.16 9.86 2.56
N LYS A 117 -2.53 11.03 2.58
CA LYS A 117 -3.13 12.24 2.01
C LYS A 117 -3.03 12.15 0.49
N GLU A 118 -4.14 11.86 -0.15
CA GLU A 118 -4.19 11.73 -1.60
C GLU A 118 -3.91 13.08 -2.28
N LYS A 119 -3.14 13.03 -3.36
CA LYS A 119 -2.95 14.17 -4.26
C LYS A 119 -3.71 13.89 -5.55
N VAL A 120 -4.76 14.63 -5.79
CA VAL A 120 -5.58 14.55 -7.00
C VAL A 120 -5.47 15.86 -7.75
N ASP A 121 -4.99 15.81 -8.98
CA ASP A 121 -4.73 16.97 -9.83
C ASP A 121 -5.95 17.45 -10.62
N SER A 122 -7.12 16.91 -10.32
CA SER A 122 -8.40 17.25 -10.94
C SER A 122 -9.44 17.56 -9.88
N GLN A 123 -9.84 18.82 -9.81
CA GLN A 123 -10.93 19.25 -8.93
C GLN A 123 -12.25 18.55 -9.29
N LEU A 124 -12.51 18.34 -10.58
CA LEU A 124 -13.69 17.63 -11.06
C LEU A 124 -13.78 16.21 -10.49
N ILE A 125 -12.67 15.46 -10.48
CA ILE A 125 -12.63 14.11 -9.89
C ILE A 125 -12.75 14.19 -8.36
N VAL A 126 -12.16 15.20 -7.72
CA VAL A 126 -12.33 15.41 -6.28
C VAL A 126 -13.81 15.59 -5.95
N ASP A 127 -14.48 16.46 -6.66
CA ASP A 127 -15.88 16.80 -6.40
C ASP A 127 -16.83 15.63 -6.66
N MET A 128 -16.57 14.84 -7.71
CA MET A 128 -17.48 13.77 -8.13
C MET A 128 -17.16 12.38 -7.55
N CYS A 129 -15.90 12.09 -7.21
CA CYS A 129 -15.48 10.72 -6.87
C CYS A 129 -14.87 10.60 -5.45
N VAL A 130 -14.12 11.59 -4.98
CA VAL A 130 -13.28 11.45 -3.78
C VAL A 130 -14.03 11.74 -2.49
N ARG A 131 -15.20 12.34 -2.54
CA ARG A 131 -16.00 12.65 -1.34
C ARG A 131 -16.52 11.43 -0.59
N CYS A 132 -16.69 10.29 -1.28
CA CYS A 132 -17.29 9.09 -0.71
C CYS A 132 -16.29 7.95 -0.50
N HIS A 133 -15.18 7.96 -1.22
CA HIS A 133 -14.13 6.94 -1.12
C HIS A 133 -12.80 7.49 -1.65
N SER A 134 -11.70 6.77 -1.41
CA SER A 134 -10.37 7.17 -1.89
C SER A 134 -10.33 7.29 -3.42
N TYR A 135 -9.50 8.21 -3.93
CA TYR A 135 -9.20 8.32 -5.35
C TYR A 135 -8.62 7.02 -5.91
N ALA A 136 -7.79 6.35 -5.11
CA ALA A 136 -7.21 5.06 -5.48
C ALA A 136 -8.26 4.02 -5.86
N LYS A 137 -9.45 4.02 -5.24
CA LYS A 137 -10.54 3.09 -5.62
C LYS A 137 -11.02 3.34 -7.06
N THR A 138 -11.05 4.59 -7.49
CA THR A 138 -11.36 4.96 -8.88
C THR A 138 -10.20 4.59 -9.81
N ALA A 139 -8.96 4.85 -9.38
CA ALA A 139 -7.77 4.66 -10.19
C ALA A 139 -7.30 3.19 -10.34
N LEU A 140 -7.74 2.29 -9.47
CA LEU A 140 -7.44 0.85 -9.53
C LEU A 140 -8.40 0.06 -10.42
N GLN A 141 -8.91 0.71 -11.46
CA GLN A 141 -9.69 0.07 -12.52
C GLN A 141 -9.37 0.70 -13.88
N ARG A 142 -9.60 -0.04 -14.93
CA ARG A 142 -9.47 0.37 -16.33
C ARG A 142 -10.71 -0.05 -17.06
N ARG A 143 -11.27 0.83 -17.89
CA ARG A 143 -12.51 0.55 -18.58
C ARG A 143 -12.47 1.02 -20.03
N ALA A 144 -13.19 0.30 -20.88
CA ALA A 144 -13.51 0.82 -22.21
C ALA A 144 -14.34 2.12 -22.09
N PRO A 145 -14.21 3.05 -23.05
CA PRO A 145 -14.91 4.33 -22.97
C PRO A 145 -16.39 4.21 -22.70
N GLU A 146 -17.07 3.26 -23.35
CA GLU A 146 -18.50 3.02 -23.25
C GLU A 146 -18.93 2.35 -21.93
N ASP A 147 -17.98 1.84 -21.13
CA ASP A 147 -18.28 1.21 -19.85
C ASP A 147 -18.22 2.20 -18.66
N TRP A 148 -17.54 3.33 -18.79
CA TRP A 148 -17.52 4.37 -17.77
C TRP A 148 -18.88 4.98 -17.46
N PRO A 149 -19.72 5.35 -18.45
CA PRO A 149 -21.11 5.80 -18.19
C PRO A 149 -21.94 4.74 -17.46
N LYS A 150 -21.73 3.46 -17.77
CA LYS A 150 -22.43 2.37 -17.08
C LYS A 150 -22.01 2.24 -15.61
N LEU A 151 -20.79 2.64 -15.24
CA LEU A 151 -20.37 2.72 -13.84
C LEU A 151 -21.14 3.84 -13.12
N ALA A 152 -21.29 5.01 -13.72
CA ALA A 152 -22.10 6.10 -13.18
C ALA A 152 -23.55 5.66 -12.95
N ASN A 153 -24.16 5.00 -13.92
CA ASN A 153 -25.51 4.45 -13.79
C ASN A 153 -25.61 3.41 -12.66
N MET A 154 -24.58 2.57 -12.48
CA MET A 154 -24.52 1.63 -11.36
C MET A 154 -24.50 2.37 -10.02
N HIS A 155 -23.76 3.48 -9.90
CA HIS A 155 -23.75 4.29 -8.67
C HIS A 155 -25.16 4.81 -8.35
N SER A 156 -25.86 5.37 -9.33
CA SER A 156 -27.25 5.85 -9.15
C SER A 156 -28.20 4.72 -8.75
N GLY A 157 -28.02 3.51 -9.29
CA GLY A 157 -28.84 2.34 -8.97
C GLY A 157 -28.57 1.73 -7.60
N VAL A 158 -27.32 1.74 -7.14
CA VAL A 158 -26.91 1.14 -5.84
C VAL A 158 -26.94 2.17 -4.71
N LEU A 159 -26.67 3.43 -5.02
CA LEU A 159 -26.64 4.57 -4.12
C LEU A 159 -27.53 5.71 -4.66
N PRO A 160 -28.85 5.57 -4.63
CA PRO A 160 -29.75 6.58 -5.21
C PRO A 160 -29.64 7.94 -4.54
N MET A 161 -29.05 8.01 -3.36
CA MET A 161 -28.77 9.27 -2.65
C MET A 161 -27.53 10.01 -3.17
N TRP A 162 -26.79 9.45 -4.11
CA TRP A 162 -25.57 10.07 -4.63
C TRP A 162 -25.76 11.51 -5.13
N PRO A 163 -26.75 11.84 -5.99
CA PRO A 163 -27.00 13.22 -6.40
C PRO A 163 -27.34 14.13 -5.21
N TYR A 164 -28.06 13.62 -4.22
CA TYR A 164 -28.45 14.39 -3.03
C TYR A 164 -27.28 14.66 -2.08
N GLN A 165 -26.27 13.80 -2.04
CA GLN A 165 -25.06 14.00 -1.23
C GLN A 165 -24.11 15.05 -1.83
N LEU A 166 -24.27 15.36 -3.11
CA LEU A 166 -23.44 16.30 -3.86
C LEU A 166 -24.26 17.50 -4.33
N GLN A 167 -25.11 18.06 -3.45
CA GLN A 167 -26.05 19.16 -3.78
C GLN A 167 -25.35 20.46 -4.20
N ASP A 168 -24.08 20.62 -3.86
CA ASP A 168 -23.25 21.74 -4.28
C ASP A 168 -22.70 21.58 -5.70
N VAL A 169 -22.88 20.44 -6.34
CA VAL A 169 -22.57 20.23 -7.75
C VAL A 169 -23.70 20.82 -8.60
N ILE A 170 -23.42 21.99 -9.16
CA ILE A 170 -24.32 22.65 -10.11
C ILE A 170 -24.23 21.91 -11.45
N ASP A 171 -25.31 21.84 -12.20
CA ASP A 171 -25.39 21.19 -13.51
C ASP A 171 -24.90 19.74 -13.47
N TRP A 172 -25.53 18.93 -12.64
CA TRP A 172 -25.18 17.55 -12.35
C TRP A 172 -24.87 16.71 -13.60
N ASP A 173 -25.73 16.73 -14.59
CA ASP A 173 -25.60 15.89 -15.78
C ASP A 173 -24.39 16.29 -16.63
N GLU A 174 -24.14 17.58 -16.78
CA GLU A 174 -22.98 18.09 -17.51
C GLU A 174 -21.68 17.81 -16.76
N THR A 175 -21.68 18.03 -15.45
CA THR A 175 -20.52 17.79 -14.57
C THR A 175 -20.17 16.29 -14.55
N LEU A 176 -21.18 15.42 -14.45
CA LEU A 176 -20.99 13.97 -14.51
C LEU A 176 -20.44 13.53 -15.87
N ALA A 177 -21.00 14.07 -16.96
CA ALA A 177 -20.52 13.77 -18.31
C ALA A 177 -19.06 14.21 -18.53
N ALA A 178 -18.69 15.39 -18.02
CA ALA A 178 -17.32 15.87 -18.05
C ALA A 178 -16.37 14.97 -17.23
N CYS A 179 -16.79 14.60 -16.02
CA CYS A 179 -16.02 13.67 -15.18
C CYS A 179 -15.82 12.32 -15.87
N VAL A 180 -16.85 11.75 -16.46
CA VAL A 180 -16.77 10.50 -17.22
C VAL A 180 -15.78 10.61 -18.38
N LYS A 181 -15.78 11.71 -19.14
CA LYS A 181 -14.79 11.93 -20.22
C LYS A 181 -13.37 11.99 -19.70
N GLU A 182 -13.15 12.60 -18.55
CA GLU A 182 -11.84 12.63 -17.92
C GLU A 182 -11.39 11.25 -17.47
N LEU A 183 -12.27 10.46 -16.85
CA LEU A 183 -11.98 9.08 -16.44
C LEU A 183 -11.67 8.18 -17.63
N GLN A 184 -12.39 8.30 -18.76
CA GLN A 184 -12.11 7.60 -20.01
C GLN A 184 -10.67 7.85 -20.50
N LYS A 185 -10.22 9.10 -20.40
CA LYS A 185 -8.87 9.49 -20.81
C LYS A 185 -7.79 9.01 -19.84
N ARG A 186 -8.04 9.09 -18.53
CA ARG A 186 -7.07 8.74 -17.49
C ARG A 186 -6.88 7.24 -17.29
N PHE A 187 -7.96 6.50 -17.42
CA PHE A 187 -8.00 5.07 -17.07
C PHE A 187 -8.60 4.21 -18.19
N PRO A 188 -8.01 4.25 -19.40
CA PRO A 188 -8.50 3.47 -20.53
C PRO A 188 -8.31 1.97 -20.29
N LEU A 189 -9.11 1.14 -20.95
CA LEU A 189 -9.03 -0.33 -20.86
C LEU A 189 -7.64 -0.84 -21.26
N GLU A 190 -7.11 -0.35 -22.36
CA GLU A 190 -5.79 -0.71 -22.89
C GLU A 190 -4.75 0.32 -22.47
N THR A 191 -3.62 -0.15 -21.91
CA THR A 191 -2.47 0.67 -21.53
C THR A 191 -1.18 0.02 -21.99
N PRO A 192 -0.12 0.79 -22.25
CA PRO A 192 1.21 0.22 -22.58
C PRO A 192 1.71 -0.71 -21.47
N GLU A 193 1.49 -0.36 -20.21
CA GLU A 193 1.91 -1.14 -19.03
C GLU A 193 1.23 -2.51 -19.01
N TRP A 194 -0.08 -2.54 -19.27
CA TRP A 194 -0.83 -3.80 -19.35
C TRP A 194 -0.37 -4.66 -20.52
N LYS A 195 -0.19 -4.06 -21.69
CA LYS A 195 0.31 -4.77 -22.88
C LYS A 195 1.66 -5.41 -22.62
N GLN A 196 2.58 -4.68 -22.00
CA GLN A 196 3.89 -5.20 -21.61
C GLN A 196 3.76 -6.33 -20.59
N TRP A 197 2.98 -6.12 -19.52
CA TRP A 197 2.80 -7.08 -18.45
C TRP A 197 2.13 -8.36 -18.91
N SER A 198 1.05 -8.25 -19.70
CA SER A 198 0.31 -9.42 -20.18
C SER A 198 1.10 -10.29 -21.18
N ALA A 199 2.06 -9.70 -21.90
CA ALA A 199 2.89 -10.41 -22.84
C ALA A 199 4.01 -11.24 -22.18
N SER A 200 4.53 -10.80 -21.03
CA SER A 200 5.67 -11.47 -20.37
C SER A 200 5.61 -11.24 -18.86
N ARG A 201 4.89 -12.10 -18.16
CA ARG A 201 4.79 -12.03 -16.69
C ARG A 201 5.90 -12.84 -16.04
N PRO A 202 6.82 -12.22 -15.31
CA PRO A 202 7.76 -12.95 -14.50
C PRO A 202 7.03 -13.69 -13.38
N LYS A 203 7.58 -14.83 -12.99
CA LYS A 203 7.06 -15.62 -11.86
C LYS A 203 7.92 -15.34 -10.63
N ALA A 204 7.30 -15.29 -9.46
CA ALA A 204 8.04 -15.32 -8.21
C ALA A 204 8.89 -16.60 -8.16
N GLY A 205 10.21 -16.44 -7.97
CA GLY A 205 11.13 -17.58 -7.86
C GLY A 205 10.84 -18.39 -6.60
N GLU A 206 10.88 -19.72 -6.71
CA GLU A 206 10.94 -20.60 -5.54
C GLU A 206 12.32 -20.51 -4.88
N GLY A 207 12.41 -20.76 -3.59
CA GLY A 207 13.64 -20.76 -2.83
C GLY A 207 13.72 -19.62 -1.82
N LYS A 208 14.95 -19.19 -1.55
CA LYS A 208 15.25 -18.25 -0.47
C LYS A 208 14.98 -16.81 -0.89
N TRP A 209 14.29 -16.09 -0.01
CA TRP A 209 14.03 -14.65 -0.09
C TRP A 209 14.54 -13.93 1.14
N VAL A 210 15.21 -12.84 0.94
CA VAL A 210 15.67 -11.94 2.00
C VAL A 210 14.56 -10.97 2.34
N VAL A 211 14.36 -10.75 3.63
CA VAL A 211 13.29 -9.90 4.17
C VAL A 211 13.91 -8.77 4.93
N ALA A 212 13.41 -7.56 4.76
CA ALA A 212 13.72 -6.41 5.60
C ALA A 212 12.47 -5.54 5.79
N GLY A 213 12.24 -5.06 7.00
CA GLY A 213 11.05 -4.29 7.30
C GLY A 213 11.13 -3.49 8.59
N TYR A 214 10.05 -2.79 8.88
CA TYR A 214 9.82 -2.06 10.11
C TYR A 214 8.41 -2.34 10.62
N GLN A 215 8.28 -2.66 11.89
CA GLN A 215 7.00 -2.84 12.55
C GLN A 215 6.84 -1.84 13.68
N ALA A 216 5.77 -1.06 13.65
CA ALA A 216 5.45 -0.13 14.73
C ALA A 216 5.40 -0.85 16.08
N GLY A 217 5.93 -0.22 17.12
CA GLY A 217 6.06 -0.80 18.46
C GLY A 217 7.22 -1.77 18.65
N LYS A 218 7.83 -2.28 17.55
CA LYS A 218 8.94 -3.25 17.63
C LYS A 218 10.24 -2.76 16.97
N GLY A 219 10.17 -1.95 15.91
CA GLY A 219 11.33 -1.41 15.21
C GLY A 219 11.68 -2.16 13.92
N ALA A 220 12.91 -1.95 13.45
CA ALA A 220 13.42 -2.56 12.23
C ALA A 220 13.75 -4.05 12.43
N TYR A 221 13.63 -4.82 11.36
CA TYR A 221 13.99 -6.25 11.33
C TYR A 221 14.53 -6.65 9.96
N GLY A 222 15.28 -7.75 9.98
CA GLY A 222 15.73 -8.44 8.77
C GLY A 222 15.65 -9.95 8.94
N GLY A 223 15.66 -10.70 7.83
CA GLY A 223 15.58 -12.14 7.91
C GLY A 223 15.53 -12.85 6.59
N GLU A 224 15.18 -14.11 6.62
CA GLU A 224 15.06 -14.97 5.45
C GLU A 224 13.81 -15.83 5.54
N ILE A 225 13.16 -16.00 4.41
CA ILE A 225 12.07 -16.95 4.22
C ILE A 225 12.36 -17.83 3.01
N THR A 226 11.80 -19.02 3.01
CA THR A 226 11.83 -19.93 1.86
C THR A 226 10.43 -20.02 1.27
N LEU A 227 10.27 -19.67 0.00
CA LEU A 227 9.04 -19.83 -0.76
C LEU A 227 9.04 -21.18 -1.46
N LYS A 228 7.90 -21.89 -1.37
CA LYS A 228 7.62 -23.12 -2.11
C LYS A 228 6.31 -22.95 -2.86
N LYS A 229 6.31 -23.28 -4.14
CA LYS A 229 5.10 -23.30 -4.96
C LYS A 229 4.28 -24.55 -4.61
N THR A 230 2.99 -24.38 -4.32
CA THR A 230 2.06 -25.47 -3.97
C THR A 230 0.96 -25.66 -5.00
N GLY A 231 0.88 -24.78 -6.00
CA GLY A 231 -0.06 -24.81 -7.11
C GLY A 231 0.29 -23.73 -8.13
N GLU A 232 -0.49 -23.53 -9.16
CA GLU A 232 -0.18 -22.57 -10.23
C GLU A 232 0.02 -21.14 -9.71
N ALA A 233 -0.89 -20.69 -8.84
CA ALA A 233 -0.86 -19.37 -8.20
C ALA A 233 -0.67 -19.45 -6.68
N PHE A 234 -0.40 -20.63 -6.14
CA PHE A 234 -0.38 -20.88 -4.69
C PHE A 234 1.04 -21.14 -4.20
N TYR A 235 1.34 -20.59 -3.04
CA TYR A 235 2.64 -20.70 -2.39
C TYR A 235 2.48 -20.99 -0.90
N SER A 236 3.50 -21.61 -0.32
CA SER A 236 3.75 -21.61 1.13
C SER A 236 5.09 -20.95 1.39
N TYR A 237 5.25 -20.37 2.56
CA TYR A 237 6.52 -19.80 2.99
C TYR A 237 6.75 -20.05 4.47
N ALA A 238 8.03 -20.18 4.83
CA ALA A 238 8.46 -20.28 6.22
C ALA A 238 9.87 -19.71 6.36
N GLY A 239 10.17 -19.16 7.55
CA GLY A 239 11.49 -18.61 7.84
C GLY A 239 11.56 -17.94 9.20
N THR A 240 12.51 -17.03 9.35
CA THR A 240 12.76 -16.30 10.59
C THR A 240 13.12 -14.85 10.29
N VAL A 241 12.54 -13.93 11.05
CA VAL A 241 12.94 -12.52 11.10
C VAL A 241 13.61 -12.22 12.44
N GLU A 242 14.60 -11.33 12.43
CA GLU A 242 15.35 -10.87 13.61
C GLU A 242 15.22 -9.36 13.71
N PHE A 243 14.67 -8.88 14.81
CA PHE A 243 14.53 -7.46 15.10
C PHE A 243 15.88 -6.86 15.54
N GLU A 244 15.98 -5.54 15.43
CA GLU A 244 17.20 -4.80 15.80
C GLU A 244 17.63 -5.03 17.26
N ASN A 245 16.69 -5.33 18.16
CA ASN A 245 16.94 -5.69 19.55
C ASN A 245 17.45 -7.14 19.75
N GLY A 246 17.63 -7.92 18.66
CA GLY A 246 18.08 -9.32 18.68
C GLY A 246 16.96 -10.34 18.84
N GLU A 247 15.70 -9.92 18.99
CA GLU A 247 14.56 -10.85 19.09
C GLU A 247 14.32 -11.56 17.77
N LYS A 248 14.33 -12.90 17.79
CA LYS A 248 14.05 -13.75 16.63
C LYS A 248 12.62 -14.27 16.68
N GLN A 249 11.92 -14.13 15.58
CA GLN A 249 10.54 -14.57 15.45
C GLN A 249 10.36 -15.47 14.22
N PRO A 250 9.80 -16.69 14.36
CA PRO A 250 9.42 -17.52 13.24
C PRO A 250 8.24 -16.89 12.49
N ILE A 251 8.27 -17.01 11.16
CA ILE A 251 7.20 -16.58 10.27
C ILE A 251 6.87 -17.69 9.30
N GLU A 252 5.60 -17.96 9.10
CA GLU A 252 5.13 -18.94 8.13
C GLU A 252 3.73 -18.58 7.61
N GLY A 253 3.39 -19.10 6.43
CA GLY A 253 2.07 -18.84 5.86
C GLY A 253 1.83 -19.49 4.51
N LYS A 254 0.63 -19.20 3.99
CA LYS A 254 0.18 -19.56 2.65
C LYS A 254 -0.23 -18.32 1.90
N ALA A 255 0.03 -18.30 0.60
CA ALA A 255 -0.25 -17.16 -0.24
C ALA A 255 -0.83 -17.53 -1.58
N THR A 256 -1.57 -16.59 -2.14
CA THR A 256 -2.04 -16.59 -3.52
C THR A 256 -1.44 -15.40 -4.26
N LEU A 257 -0.88 -15.66 -5.45
CA LEU A 257 -0.34 -14.64 -6.33
C LEU A 257 -1.33 -14.38 -7.46
N TYR A 258 -2.16 -13.35 -7.30
CA TYR A 258 -3.16 -12.96 -8.28
C TYR A 258 -2.54 -12.18 -9.43
N GLY A 259 -2.92 -12.52 -10.66
CA GLY A 259 -2.47 -11.82 -11.88
C GLY A 259 -0.95 -11.76 -12.04
N GLY A 260 -0.21 -12.62 -11.33
CA GLY A 260 1.25 -12.68 -11.35
C GLY A 260 1.97 -11.61 -10.52
N TYR A 261 1.24 -10.66 -9.91
CA TYR A 261 1.88 -9.55 -9.18
C TYR A 261 1.32 -9.29 -7.78
N ALA A 262 0.06 -9.60 -7.54
CA ALA A 262 -0.61 -9.26 -6.28
C ALA A 262 -0.54 -10.44 -5.30
N TRP A 263 0.44 -10.41 -4.40
CA TRP A 263 0.61 -11.39 -3.34
C TRP A 263 -0.34 -11.11 -2.18
N ARG A 264 -1.16 -12.08 -1.85
CA ARG A 264 -2.06 -12.03 -0.69
C ARG A 264 -1.83 -13.29 0.14
N ALA A 265 -1.47 -13.10 1.41
CA ALA A 265 -1.15 -14.21 2.28
C ALA A 265 -1.83 -14.12 3.63
N SER A 266 -1.99 -15.27 4.25
CA SER A 266 -2.32 -15.45 5.66
C SER A 266 -1.32 -16.41 6.29
N GLY A 267 -0.96 -16.15 7.54
CA GLY A 267 0.04 -16.94 8.23
C GLY A 267 0.16 -16.55 9.69
N THR A 268 1.32 -16.84 10.27
CA THR A 268 1.65 -16.47 11.65
C THR A 268 3.04 -15.83 11.74
N LEU A 269 3.19 -14.89 12.65
CA LEU A 269 4.46 -14.36 13.12
C LEU A 269 4.55 -14.61 14.64
N ALA A 270 5.52 -15.41 15.06
CA ALA A 270 5.62 -15.88 16.45
C ALA A 270 4.30 -16.48 16.98
N GLY A 271 3.58 -17.23 16.13
CA GLY A 271 2.29 -17.86 16.46
C GLY A 271 1.07 -16.92 16.42
N LYS A 272 1.26 -15.61 16.24
CA LYS A 272 0.14 -14.67 16.12
C LYS A 272 -0.33 -14.59 14.66
N PRO A 273 -1.64 -14.59 14.39
CA PRO A 273 -2.16 -14.50 13.05
C PRO A 273 -1.74 -13.20 12.35
N ILE A 274 -1.32 -13.31 11.09
CA ILE A 274 -0.96 -12.17 10.24
C ILE A 274 -1.60 -12.30 8.86
N ARG A 275 -1.73 -11.15 8.20
CA ARG A 275 -2.01 -11.07 6.76
C ARG A 275 -0.94 -10.27 6.06
N GLU A 276 -0.79 -10.54 4.76
CA GLU A 276 0.17 -9.85 3.91
C GLU A 276 -0.48 -9.36 2.62
N VAL A 277 -0.15 -8.13 2.27
CA VAL A 277 -0.51 -7.49 1.00
C VAL A 277 0.77 -6.96 0.40
N PHE A 278 1.33 -7.71 -0.55
CA PHE A 278 2.53 -7.30 -1.27
C PHE A 278 2.27 -7.23 -2.77
N HIS A 279 3.12 -6.51 -3.45
CA HIS A 279 3.18 -6.43 -4.91
C HIS A 279 4.58 -6.83 -5.38
N ILE A 280 4.62 -7.67 -6.39
CA ILE A 280 5.88 -8.08 -7.00
C ILE A 280 6.35 -7.02 -8.00
N SER A 281 7.67 -6.84 -8.13
CA SER A 281 8.27 -5.97 -9.14
C SER A 281 8.08 -6.52 -10.55
N MET A 282 8.22 -5.66 -11.56
CA MET A 282 8.08 -6.02 -12.98
C MET A 282 9.02 -7.15 -13.42
N ASP A 283 10.19 -7.28 -12.79
CA ASP A 283 11.18 -8.33 -13.07
C ASP A 283 11.01 -9.60 -12.19
N GLY A 284 10.03 -9.60 -11.29
CA GLY A 284 9.77 -10.72 -10.38
C GLY A 284 10.78 -10.91 -9.26
N SER A 285 11.74 -10.01 -9.11
CA SER A 285 12.87 -10.17 -8.19
C SER A 285 12.63 -9.61 -6.78
N THR A 286 11.61 -8.75 -6.61
CA THR A 286 11.30 -8.14 -5.32
C THR A 286 9.80 -8.13 -5.02
N PHE A 287 9.48 -8.14 -3.72
CA PHE A 287 8.16 -7.79 -3.19
C PHE A 287 8.28 -6.50 -2.37
N ALA A 288 7.25 -5.69 -2.38
CA ALA A 288 7.08 -4.59 -1.44
C ALA A 288 5.62 -4.51 -1.02
N GLY A 289 5.37 -4.15 0.24
CA GLY A 289 4.02 -4.03 0.76
C GLY A 289 3.95 -4.00 2.28
N VAL A 290 2.86 -4.49 2.81
CA VAL A 290 2.58 -4.46 4.25
C VAL A 290 2.22 -5.83 4.78
N ARG A 291 2.62 -6.05 6.02
CA ARG A 291 2.15 -7.13 6.88
C ARG A 291 1.40 -6.51 8.05
N PHE A 292 0.29 -7.09 8.44
CA PHE A 292 -0.51 -6.61 9.57
C PHE A 292 -1.06 -7.76 10.41
N ASP A 293 -1.33 -7.47 11.67
CA ASP A 293 -1.92 -8.42 12.59
C ASP A 293 -3.40 -8.68 12.21
N ASP A 294 -3.86 -9.92 12.27
CA ASP A 294 -5.25 -10.27 11.99
C ASP A 294 -6.00 -10.47 13.33
N PRO A 295 -7.11 -9.78 13.59
CA PRO A 295 -7.91 -8.93 12.70
C PRO A 295 -7.53 -7.43 12.68
N HIS A 296 -6.44 -7.02 13.32
CA HIS A 296 -6.03 -5.63 13.52
C HIS A 296 -5.13 -5.14 12.39
N PHE A 297 -5.70 -4.90 11.20
CA PHE A 297 -4.93 -4.45 10.02
C PHE A 297 -4.32 -3.04 10.18
N GLU A 298 -4.72 -2.29 11.18
CA GLU A 298 -4.10 -1.03 11.56
C GLU A 298 -2.74 -1.24 12.26
N LEU A 299 -2.49 -2.41 12.86
CA LEU A 299 -1.20 -2.81 13.42
C LEU A 299 -0.36 -3.46 12.31
N ARG A 300 0.34 -2.62 11.57
CA ARG A 300 1.06 -3.03 10.36
C ARG A 300 2.55 -2.76 10.42
N GLY A 301 3.29 -3.53 9.62
CA GLY A 301 4.68 -3.29 9.29
C GLY A 301 4.88 -3.14 7.79
N ILE A 302 5.76 -2.22 7.38
CA ILE A 302 6.20 -2.10 6.00
C ILE A 302 7.33 -3.09 5.77
N GLU A 303 7.28 -3.85 4.69
CA GLU A 303 8.26 -4.89 4.41
C GLU A 303 8.64 -4.90 2.93
N SER A 304 9.91 -5.16 2.68
CA SER A 304 10.47 -5.44 1.36
C SER A 304 11.15 -6.80 1.37
N ARG A 305 11.01 -7.55 0.29
CA ARG A 305 11.66 -8.85 0.07
C ARG A 305 12.42 -8.84 -1.23
N ALA A 306 13.56 -9.54 -1.28
CA ALA A 306 14.31 -9.75 -2.50
C ALA A 306 14.68 -11.22 -2.65
N PHE A 307 14.56 -11.76 -3.87
CA PHE A 307 14.99 -13.11 -4.17
C PHE A 307 16.52 -13.22 -3.99
N ALA A 308 16.98 -14.18 -3.21
CA ALA A 308 18.40 -14.30 -2.85
C ALA A 308 19.32 -14.48 -4.06
N GLY A 309 18.84 -15.06 -5.15
CA GLY A 309 19.53 -15.19 -6.44
C GLY A 309 19.41 -13.99 -7.36
N SER A 310 18.79 -12.89 -6.94
CA SER A 310 18.66 -11.68 -7.75
C SER A 310 19.94 -10.83 -7.72
N SER A 311 19.95 -9.76 -8.52
CA SER A 311 21.05 -8.78 -8.54
C SER A 311 21.39 -8.28 -7.15
N PRO A 312 22.68 -8.05 -6.84
CA PRO A 312 23.13 -7.54 -5.55
C PRO A 312 22.44 -6.23 -5.17
N ARG A 313 21.89 -6.19 -3.95
CA ARG A 313 21.24 -4.99 -3.39
C ARG A 313 21.20 -5.02 -1.87
N ILE A 314 21.23 -3.84 -1.25
CA ILE A 314 20.99 -3.68 0.19
C ILE A 314 19.52 -3.33 0.40
N LEU A 315 18.86 -4.06 1.29
CA LEU A 315 17.47 -3.80 1.69
C LEU A 315 17.41 -2.97 2.97
N SER A 316 18.32 -3.20 3.93
CA SER A 316 18.33 -2.51 5.22
C SER A 316 19.72 -2.46 5.83
N VAL A 317 19.96 -1.43 6.63
CA VAL A 317 21.10 -1.28 7.54
C VAL A 317 20.54 -1.02 8.93
N MET A 318 20.98 -1.80 9.93
CA MET A 318 20.49 -1.74 11.32
C MET A 318 21.64 -1.67 12.30
N PRO A 319 21.71 -0.65 13.17
CA PRO A 319 20.87 0.54 13.19
C PRO A 319 21.08 1.41 11.93
N LYS A 320 20.06 2.18 11.57
CA LYS A 320 20.11 3.06 10.39
C LYS A 320 20.87 4.36 10.61
N ALA A 321 21.24 4.67 11.87
CA ALA A 321 22.01 5.86 12.20
C ALA A 321 22.90 5.61 13.43
N LEU A 322 24.09 6.23 13.43
CA LEU A 322 25.01 6.22 14.56
C LEU A 322 25.46 7.65 14.89
N LYS A 323 25.70 7.88 16.19
CA LYS A 323 26.24 9.15 16.66
C LYS A 323 27.72 9.29 16.28
N ALA A 324 28.14 10.50 15.90
CA ALA A 324 29.56 10.83 15.76
C ALA A 324 30.31 10.54 17.06
N GLY A 325 31.53 9.99 16.95
CA GLY A 325 32.34 9.55 18.09
C GLY A 325 32.00 8.14 18.61
N THR A 326 30.97 7.46 18.10
CA THR A 326 30.64 6.09 18.51
C THR A 326 31.76 5.12 18.14
N LYS A 327 32.15 4.26 19.08
CA LYS A 327 33.21 3.24 18.89
C LYS A 327 32.64 1.83 19.07
N GLY A 328 33.07 0.90 18.22
CA GLY A 328 32.76 -0.52 18.31
C GLY A 328 31.29 -0.87 18.14
N ALA A 329 30.49 -0.02 17.49
CA ALA A 329 29.08 -0.28 17.26
C ALA A 329 28.90 -1.46 16.29
N THR A 330 27.93 -2.33 16.59
CA THR A 330 27.56 -3.42 15.69
C THR A 330 26.55 -2.90 14.67
N VAL A 331 26.81 -3.14 13.39
CA VAL A 331 25.91 -2.81 12.28
C VAL A 331 25.63 -4.07 11.47
N THR A 332 24.37 -4.31 11.19
CA THR A 332 23.88 -5.40 10.35
C THR A 332 23.43 -4.85 9.01
N VAL A 333 23.97 -5.38 7.92
CA VAL A 333 23.54 -5.10 6.55
C VAL A 333 22.77 -6.31 6.05
N VAL A 334 21.55 -6.09 5.55
CA VAL A 334 20.64 -7.13 5.03
C VAL A 334 20.36 -6.85 3.56
N GLY A 335 20.47 -7.89 2.71
CA GLY A 335 20.28 -7.72 1.28
C GLY A 335 20.55 -8.99 0.47
N THR A 336 20.86 -8.86 -0.80
CA THR A 336 21.22 -9.97 -1.70
C THR A 336 22.62 -9.74 -2.30
N GLY A 337 23.37 -10.83 -2.54
CA GLY A 337 24.70 -10.76 -3.14
C GLY A 337 25.70 -9.92 -2.33
N LEU A 338 25.56 -9.91 -1.01
CA LEU A 338 26.44 -9.16 -0.10
C LEU A 338 27.81 -9.82 0.01
N SER A 339 28.84 -9.03 0.31
CA SER A 339 30.18 -9.50 0.68
C SER A 339 30.72 -8.73 1.88
N LYS A 340 31.85 -9.23 2.43
CA LYS A 340 32.55 -8.63 3.59
C LYS A 340 33.12 -7.22 3.35
N GLU A 341 33.18 -6.78 2.11
CA GLU A 341 33.67 -5.46 1.73
C GLU A 341 32.61 -4.41 2.01
N VAL A 342 32.38 -4.11 3.29
CA VAL A 342 31.34 -3.16 3.73
C VAL A 342 31.90 -1.75 3.83
N SER A 343 31.17 -0.78 3.28
CA SER A 343 31.40 0.66 3.48
C SER A 343 30.06 1.32 3.85
N LEU A 344 30.09 2.15 4.88
CA LEU A 344 28.95 2.96 5.34
C LEU A 344 29.20 4.47 5.10
N GLY A 345 30.12 4.78 4.18
CA GLY A 345 30.43 6.15 3.77
C GLY A 345 31.52 6.81 4.62
N GLU A 346 31.79 8.07 4.31
CA GLU A 346 32.85 8.86 4.92
C GLU A 346 32.63 9.05 6.42
N GLY A 347 33.74 8.99 7.18
CA GLY A 347 33.72 9.13 8.64
C GLY A 347 33.33 7.85 9.39
N VAL A 348 33.04 6.73 8.69
CA VAL A 348 32.70 5.44 9.30
C VAL A 348 33.73 4.39 8.90
N THR A 349 34.44 3.84 9.88
CA THR A 349 35.51 2.84 9.68
C THR A 349 35.03 1.47 10.13
N VAL A 350 35.02 0.50 9.23
CA VAL A 350 34.75 -0.91 9.56
C VAL A 350 35.99 -1.47 10.25
N LYS A 351 35.83 -1.93 11.50
CA LYS A 351 36.93 -2.49 12.33
C LYS A 351 37.05 -4.00 12.17
N LYS A 352 35.92 -4.68 12.10
CA LYS A 352 35.86 -6.14 12.04
C LYS A 352 34.59 -6.60 11.35
N VAL A 353 34.69 -7.63 10.53
CA VAL A 353 33.55 -8.43 10.07
C VAL A 353 33.29 -9.51 11.11
N VAL A 354 32.10 -9.47 11.72
CA VAL A 354 31.67 -10.41 12.77
C VAL A 354 31.10 -11.69 12.14
N SER A 355 30.28 -11.52 11.12
CA SER A 355 29.73 -12.62 10.33
C SER A 355 29.42 -12.17 8.91
N GLU A 356 29.47 -13.11 7.97
CA GLU A 356 29.24 -12.86 6.55
C GLU A 356 28.39 -13.98 5.94
N SER A 357 27.40 -13.59 5.17
CA SER A 357 26.70 -14.44 4.22
C SER A 357 26.24 -13.60 3.02
N PRO A 358 25.84 -14.20 1.90
CA PRO A 358 25.33 -13.45 0.75
C PRO A 358 24.05 -12.63 1.04
N THR A 359 23.43 -12.83 2.21
CA THR A 359 22.14 -12.21 2.57
C THR A 359 22.22 -11.34 3.83
N LYS A 360 23.27 -11.51 4.65
CA LYS A 360 23.47 -10.76 5.89
C LYS A 360 24.94 -10.60 6.19
N VAL A 361 25.40 -9.39 6.40
CA VAL A 361 26.76 -9.08 6.88
C VAL A 361 26.66 -8.30 8.17
N VAL A 362 27.39 -8.74 9.19
CA VAL A 362 27.48 -8.05 10.50
C VAL A 362 28.90 -7.54 10.69
N VAL A 363 29.02 -6.25 10.95
CA VAL A 363 30.33 -5.58 11.17
C VAL A 363 30.32 -4.80 12.46
N THR A 364 31.54 -4.61 13.05
CA THR A 364 31.73 -3.58 14.06
C THR A 364 32.36 -2.36 13.39
N VAL A 365 31.90 -1.18 13.76
CA VAL A 365 32.34 0.09 13.17
C VAL A 365 32.72 1.12 14.23
N ASP A 366 33.62 2.01 13.86
CA ASP A 366 33.89 3.26 14.57
C ASP A 366 33.40 4.43 13.71
N VAL A 367 32.71 5.38 14.32
CA VAL A 367 32.38 6.67 13.72
C VAL A 367 33.38 7.71 14.24
N ALA A 368 33.98 8.47 13.34
CA ALA A 368 34.89 9.54 13.70
C ALA A 368 34.16 10.64 14.50
N ASP A 369 34.86 11.26 15.45
CA ASP A 369 34.32 12.32 16.31
C ASP A 369 33.84 13.52 15.48
N GLN A 370 34.56 13.81 14.37
CA GLN A 370 34.27 14.90 13.43
C GLN A 370 33.56 14.42 12.16
N ALA A 371 32.94 13.23 12.18
CA ALA A 371 32.17 12.77 11.03
C ALA A 371 31.04 13.74 10.74
N ALA A 372 30.94 14.19 9.49
CA ALA A 372 29.88 15.12 9.07
C ALA A 372 28.48 14.53 9.32
N VAL A 373 27.54 15.36 9.71
CA VAL A 373 26.13 14.98 9.87
C VAL A 373 25.52 14.72 8.50
N GLY A 374 24.64 13.72 8.37
CA GLY A 374 23.88 13.47 7.14
C GLY A 374 23.79 11.99 6.77
N TYR A 375 23.00 11.75 5.72
CA TYR A 375 22.81 10.43 5.12
C TYR A 375 24.01 10.01 4.28
N ARG A 376 24.21 8.70 4.20
CA ARG A 376 25.33 8.06 3.48
C ARG A 376 24.85 6.91 2.63
N ASN A 377 25.65 6.60 1.61
CA ASN A 377 25.46 5.41 0.80
C ASN A 377 26.12 4.23 1.49
N ALA A 378 25.38 3.13 1.62
CA ALA A 378 25.91 1.86 2.09
C ALA A 378 26.35 1.00 0.90
N LYS A 379 27.45 0.26 1.08
CA LYS A 379 27.95 -0.74 0.11
C LYS A 379 28.33 -2.02 0.85
N ALA A 380 28.15 -3.17 0.19
CA ALA A 380 28.64 -4.47 0.63
C ALA A 380 29.02 -5.29 -0.62
N GLY A 381 30.28 -5.18 -1.05
CA GLY A 381 30.74 -5.63 -2.36
C GLY A 381 30.14 -4.82 -3.48
N SER A 382 29.48 -5.49 -4.43
CA SER A 382 28.76 -4.85 -5.54
C SER A 382 27.36 -4.34 -5.18
N ALA A 383 26.81 -4.79 -4.03
CA ALA A 383 25.54 -4.29 -3.54
C ALA A 383 25.70 -2.87 -2.99
N ALA A 384 24.80 -1.96 -3.40
CA ALA A 384 24.81 -0.57 -2.94
C ALA A 384 23.39 -0.04 -2.77
N ALA A 385 23.22 0.89 -1.82
CA ALA A 385 21.99 1.64 -1.66
C ALA A 385 22.28 3.05 -1.09
N GLY A 386 21.53 4.03 -1.59
CA GLY A 386 21.61 5.40 -1.15
C GLY A 386 20.79 5.67 0.10
N LYS A 387 21.30 6.54 0.99
CA LYS A 387 20.57 7.09 2.14
C LYS A 387 20.02 6.04 3.14
N LEU A 388 20.60 4.85 3.22
CA LEU A 388 20.19 3.81 4.19
C LEU A 388 20.89 3.90 5.53
N PHE A 389 21.95 4.70 5.63
CA PHE A 389 22.69 4.91 6.86
C PHE A 389 22.94 6.41 7.07
N ALA A 390 23.02 6.85 8.32
CA ALA A 390 23.28 8.24 8.65
C ALA A 390 24.22 8.38 9.85
N VAL A 391 24.89 9.53 9.92
CA VAL A 391 25.61 9.97 11.12
C VAL A 391 24.96 11.23 11.66
N TYR A 392 24.78 11.28 12.99
CA TYR A 392 24.20 12.42 13.70
C TYR A 392 25.09 12.83 14.89
N THR A 393 24.92 14.02 15.44
CA THR A 393 25.66 14.51 16.61
C THR A 393 24.84 14.48 17.90
N ALA A 394 23.56 14.78 17.81
CA ALA A 394 22.65 14.82 18.95
C ALA A 394 21.25 14.33 18.57
N VAL A 395 20.50 13.85 19.55
CA VAL A 395 19.04 13.76 19.42
C VAL A 395 18.50 15.15 19.74
N ASP A 396 18.02 15.84 18.72
CA ASP A 396 17.58 17.23 18.85
C ASP A 396 16.13 17.32 19.27
N TYR A 397 15.29 16.44 18.74
CA TYR A 397 13.87 16.36 19.05
C TYR A 397 13.35 14.94 18.86
N ILE A 398 12.13 14.71 19.31
CA ILE A 398 11.35 13.50 18.98
C ILE A 398 10.09 13.90 18.23
N LYS A 399 9.52 12.96 17.49
CA LYS A 399 8.19 13.06 16.90
C LYS A 399 7.34 11.86 17.28
N VAL A 400 6.03 12.06 17.43
CA VAL A 400 5.05 10.98 17.61
C VAL A 400 4.57 10.54 16.24
N ALA A 401 4.69 9.27 15.93
CA ALA A 401 4.24 8.69 14.67
C ALA A 401 3.34 7.48 14.93
N PRO A 402 2.20 7.35 14.21
CA PRO A 402 1.67 8.26 13.19
C PRO A 402 1.06 9.54 13.78
N SER A 403 1.06 10.64 12.99
CA SER A 403 0.32 11.87 13.30
C SER A 403 0.01 12.61 11.98
N PRO A 404 -1.27 12.92 11.68
CA PRO A 404 -2.46 12.55 12.47
C PRO A 404 -2.68 11.05 12.50
N ALA A 405 -3.42 10.58 13.52
CA ALA A 405 -3.84 9.20 13.68
C ALA A 405 -5.35 9.11 13.87
N MET A 406 -5.91 7.94 13.52
CA MET A 406 -7.32 7.66 13.69
C MET A 406 -7.50 6.29 14.36
N SER A 407 -8.31 6.25 15.42
CA SER A 407 -8.80 5.03 16.05
C SER A 407 -10.32 4.93 15.92
N ARG A 408 -10.89 3.80 16.31
CA ARG A 408 -12.34 3.62 16.33
C ARG A 408 -12.75 2.84 17.57
N THR A 409 -13.67 3.40 18.34
CA THR A 409 -14.31 2.72 19.46
C THR A 409 -15.06 1.47 18.97
N GLY A 410 -15.38 0.55 19.84
CA GLY A 410 -16.04 -0.70 19.50
C GLY A 410 -16.13 -1.62 20.70
N GLY A 411 -16.52 -2.89 20.48
CA GLY A 411 -16.49 -3.90 21.53
C GLY A 411 -17.86 -4.31 22.07
N LEU A 412 -18.93 -3.59 21.75
CA LEU A 412 -20.30 -3.94 22.16
C LEU A 412 -21.03 -4.79 21.12
N GLY A 413 -20.31 -5.40 20.17
CA GLY A 413 -20.81 -6.42 19.27
C GLY A 413 -20.94 -6.05 17.80
N PHE A 414 -20.77 -4.78 17.40
CA PHE A 414 -20.92 -4.34 16.02
C PHE A 414 -19.60 -4.20 15.26
N ALA A 415 -18.56 -3.73 15.92
CA ALA A 415 -17.28 -3.47 15.29
C ALA A 415 -16.12 -3.85 16.21
N VAL A 416 -15.07 -4.37 15.61
CA VAL A 416 -13.78 -4.54 16.29
C VAL A 416 -13.19 -3.16 16.54
N LYS A 417 -12.61 -2.94 17.72
CA LYS A 417 -11.85 -1.73 18.04
C LYS A 417 -10.72 -1.58 17.03
N GLN A 418 -10.51 -0.35 16.56
CA GLN A 418 -9.34 -0.02 15.74
C GLN A 418 -8.30 0.64 16.63
N LEU A 419 -7.20 -0.06 16.84
CA LEU A 419 -6.09 0.35 17.70
C LEU A 419 -5.19 1.36 16.96
N VAL A 420 -4.26 1.99 17.68
CA VAL A 420 -3.16 2.73 17.08
C VAL A 420 -1.87 2.42 17.83
N GLN A 421 -0.86 1.91 17.13
CA GLN A 421 0.47 1.79 17.68
C GLN A 421 1.26 3.07 17.40
N PHE A 422 1.62 3.79 18.44
CA PHE A 422 2.48 4.97 18.36
C PHE A 422 3.94 4.61 18.64
N ASP A 423 4.85 5.27 17.91
CA ASP A 423 6.27 5.27 18.15
C ASP A 423 6.77 6.69 18.42
N ALA A 424 7.67 6.82 19.40
CA ALA A 424 8.45 8.03 19.59
C ALA A 424 9.72 7.89 18.73
N MET A 425 9.84 8.69 17.69
CA MET A 425 10.93 8.66 16.74
C MET A 425 11.92 9.77 17.05
N ALA A 426 13.15 9.40 17.44
CA ALA A 426 14.22 10.34 17.64
C ALA A 426 14.71 10.89 16.31
N CYS A 427 14.95 12.20 16.27
CA CYS A 427 15.44 12.91 15.11
C CYS A 427 16.62 13.82 15.48
N SER A 428 17.52 13.98 14.52
CA SER A 428 18.56 15.00 14.55
C SER A 428 18.28 15.99 13.44
N LYS A 429 18.48 17.26 13.73
CA LYS A 429 18.50 18.31 12.71
C LYS A 429 19.53 17.97 11.66
N GLY A 430 19.22 18.23 10.44
CA GLY A 430 20.12 18.07 9.32
C GLY A 430 21.25 19.10 9.30
N THR A 431 21.76 19.37 8.14
CA THR A 431 22.87 20.32 7.92
C THR A 431 22.43 21.76 8.00
N ASP A 432 21.12 22.03 7.80
CA ASP A 432 20.53 23.38 7.88
C ASP A 432 20.28 23.84 9.33
N GLY A 433 20.34 22.92 10.32
CA GLY A 433 20.12 23.19 11.74
C GLY A 433 18.66 23.51 12.11
N ALA A 434 17.72 23.44 11.16
CA ALA A 434 16.29 23.61 11.40
C ALA A 434 15.65 22.26 11.81
N MET A 435 14.41 22.27 12.26
CA MET A 435 13.64 21.06 12.59
C MET A 435 12.49 20.89 11.62
N GLY A 436 12.21 19.65 11.21
CA GLY A 436 11.10 19.32 10.32
C GLY A 436 11.43 19.57 8.85
N THR A 437 12.69 19.57 8.48
CA THR A 437 13.19 19.77 7.12
C THR A 437 13.54 18.44 6.43
N GLU A 438 13.76 18.48 5.12
CA GLU A 438 14.01 17.25 4.33
C GLU A 438 15.35 16.59 4.61
N ASP A 439 16.31 17.33 5.15
CA ASP A 439 17.62 16.82 5.50
C ASP A 439 17.73 16.32 6.95
N ASP A 440 16.65 16.42 7.74
CA ASP A 440 16.58 15.83 9.07
C ASP A 440 16.86 14.34 9.06
N ILE A 441 17.60 13.88 10.06
CA ILE A 441 17.94 12.48 10.22
C ILE A 441 16.95 11.84 11.18
N GLU A 442 16.17 10.89 10.70
CA GLU A 442 15.39 10.00 11.54
C GLU A 442 16.30 8.91 12.10
N ILE A 443 16.67 9.04 13.38
CA ILE A 443 17.59 8.13 14.07
C ILE A 443 16.95 6.77 14.30
N GLY A 444 15.72 6.75 14.79
CA GLY A 444 14.98 5.53 15.07
C GLY A 444 14.04 5.68 16.25
N ARG A 445 13.38 4.57 16.58
CA ARG A 445 12.47 4.48 17.72
C ARG A 445 13.24 4.59 19.04
N VAL A 446 12.68 5.35 19.99
CA VAL A 446 13.20 5.46 21.35
C VAL A 446 12.12 5.11 22.38
N PRO A 447 12.52 4.59 23.56
CA PRO A 447 11.57 4.39 24.66
C PRO A 447 11.03 5.74 25.14
N ALA A 448 9.72 5.82 25.38
CA ALA A 448 9.09 7.04 25.83
C ALA A 448 8.03 6.76 26.90
N THR A 449 7.78 7.76 27.72
CA THR A 449 6.61 7.80 28.61
C THR A 449 5.46 8.41 27.83
N TRP A 450 4.33 7.72 27.82
CA TRP A 450 3.15 8.07 27.02
C TRP A 450 2.03 8.59 27.87
N ASN A 451 1.27 9.56 27.35
CA ASN A 451 0.03 10.04 27.96
C ASN A 451 -0.96 10.51 26.88
N VAL A 452 -2.24 10.55 27.26
CA VAL A 452 -3.32 11.15 26.44
C VAL A 452 -3.75 12.43 27.15
N VAL A 453 -3.85 13.52 26.40
CA VAL A 453 -4.14 14.85 26.92
C VAL A 453 -5.23 15.48 26.08
N GLU A 454 -6.12 16.22 26.71
CA GLU A 454 -7.20 16.97 26.06
C GLU A 454 -6.64 17.87 24.95
N LEU A 455 -7.30 17.90 23.80
CA LEU A 455 -6.86 18.73 22.66
C LEU A 455 -7.14 20.21 22.92
N ALA A 456 -8.38 20.53 23.12
CA ALA A 456 -8.86 21.84 23.54
C ALA A 456 -10.27 21.68 24.11
N ALA A 457 -10.44 21.99 25.36
CA ALA A 457 -11.75 21.94 26.02
C ALA A 457 -12.60 23.15 25.59
N THR A 458 -13.09 23.14 24.35
CA THR A 458 -14.02 24.19 23.91
C THR A 458 -15.37 24.09 24.57
N ASN A 459 -15.76 22.88 25.00
CA ASN A 459 -17.08 22.60 25.59
C ASN A 459 -16.99 21.80 26.89
N GLU A 460 -15.82 21.71 27.52
CA GLU A 460 -15.57 20.91 28.74
C GLU A 460 -16.06 19.46 28.61
N ASP A 461 -15.88 18.88 27.40
CA ASP A 461 -16.40 17.56 27.05
C ASP A 461 -15.54 16.40 27.57
N HIS A 462 -14.33 16.68 28.03
CA HIS A 462 -13.44 15.72 28.68
C HIS A 462 -13.21 14.45 27.84
N ASP A 463 -12.93 14.60 26.57
CA ASP A 463 -12.74 13.49 25.63
C ASP A 463 -11.70 12.48 26.12
N VAL A 464 -10.65 12.96 26.78
CA VAL A 464 -9.60 12.14 27.38
C VAL A 464 -10.10 11.04 28.30
N ASP A 465 -11.24 11.24 28.98
CA ASP A 465 -11.84 10.25 29.90
C ASP A 465 -12.54 9.11 29.15
N PHE A 466 -12.94 9.31 27.88
CA PHE A 466 -13.85 8.42 27.14
C PHE A 466 -13.27 7.81 25.87
N VAL A 467 -12.30 8.47 25.22
CA VAL A 467 -11.79 8.02 23.92
C VAL A 467 -10.96 6.74 23.99
N GLY A 468 -10.30 6.46 25.12
CA GLY A 468 -9.45 5.27 25.29
C GLY A 468 -8.20 5.53 26.12
N LYS A 469 -7.24 4.57 26.06
CA LYS A 469 -6.02 4.60 26.88
C LYS A 469 -4.81 4.19 26.06
N ILE A 470 -3.65 4.76 26.40
CA ILE A 470 -2.36 4.38 25.83
C ILE A 470 -1.53 3.60 26.87
N ASP A 471 -0.87 2.53 26.43
CA ASP A 471 0.00 1.76 27.31
C ASP A 471 1.46 2.27 27.27
N ARG A 472 2.31 1.68 28.11
CA ARG A 472 3.74 2.03 28.19
C ARG A 472 4.53 1.78 26.90
N ASN A 473 4.00 0.97 25.99
CA ASN A 473 4.64 0.63 24.70
C ASN A 473 4.14 1.53 23.56
N GLY A 474 3.22 2.47 23.85
CA GLY A 474 2.63 3.37 22.87
C GLY A 474 1.42 2.77 22.13
N LEU A 475 0.86 1.64 22.60
CA LEU A 475 -0.36 1.09 22.03
C LEU A 475 -1.56 1.81 22.61
N PHE A 476 -2.27 2.55 21.76
CA PHE A 476 -3.55 3.15 22.10
C PHE A 476 -4.68 2.16 21.84
N THR A 477 -5.47 1.88 22.87
CA THR A 477 -6.68 1.06 22.81
C THR A 477 -7.88 1.98 23.02
N PRO A 478 -8.75 2.16 22.00
CA PRO A 478 -9.94 3.00 22.17
C PRO A 478 -10.92 2.41 23.16
N GLY A 479 -11.75 3.28 23.72
CA GLY A 479 -12.85 2.91 24.59
C GLY A 479 -13.89 2.02 23.93
N ASP A 480 -14.83 1.50 24.70
CA ASP A 480 -16.05 0.90 24.15
C ASP A 480 -16.91 2.00 23.53
N GLU A 481 -17.70 1.65 22.50
CA GLU A 481 -18.70 2.59 21.99
C GLU A 481 -19.72 2.89 23.09
N GLY A 482 -20.03 4.17 23.28
CA GLY A 482 -20.95 4.59 24.33
C GLY A 482 -21.12 6.10 24.40
N PRO A 483 -21.84 6.58 25.41
CA PRO A 483 -22.01 8.02 25.60
C PRO A 483 -20.77 8.69 26.18
N ASN A 484 -20.62 9.98 25.87
CA ASN A 484 -19.82 10.91 26.66
C ASN A 484 -20.79 11.83 27.43
N PRO A 485 -21.12 11.52 28.69
CA PRO A 485 -22.12 12.25 29.47
C PRO A 485 -21.68 13.68 29.85
N LYS A 486 -20.40 14.02 29.65
CA LYS A 486 -19.87 15.37 29.89
C LYS A 486 -20.01 16.28 28.67
N ARG A 487 -20.29 15.71 27.52
CA ARG A 487 -20.42 16.46 26.26
C ARG A 487 -21.85 16.99 26.10
N PHE A 488 -21.98 18.31 25.98
CA PHE A 488 -23.27 18.94 25.77
C PHE A 488 -23.90 18.51 24.44
N MET A 489 -25.16 18.05 24.48
CA MET A 489 -25.93 17.53 23.33
C MET A 489 -25.24 16.45 22.51
N GLN A 490 -24.20 15.84 23.03
CA GLN A 490 -23.49 14.73 22.40
C GLN A 490 -23.69 13.47 23.24
N GLU A 491 -24.14 12.42 22.59
CA GLU A 491 -24.44 11.17 23.29
C GLU A 491 -23.35 10.11 23.08
N ASN A 492 -22.41 10.33 22.15
CA ASN A 492 -21.35 9.38 21.85
C ASN A 492 -19.97 9.87 22.30
N ASN A 493 -19.04 8.95 22.43
CA ASN A 493 -17.66 9.17 22.84
C ASN A 493 -16.67 9.32 21.68
N LEU A 494 -17.12 9.78 20.52
CA LEU A 494 -16.24 10.33 19.50
C LEU A 494 -15.48 11.51 20.11
N GLY A 495 -14.18 11.62 19.86
CA GLY A 495 -13.41 12.75 20.38
C GLY A 495 -12.02 12.83 19.81
N ASP A 496 -11.37 13.96 20.04
CA ASP A 496 -10.01 14.19 19.61
C ASP A 496 -9.08 14.60 20.76
N VAL A 497 -7.88 14.09 20.73
CA VAL A 497 -6.91 14.25 21.83
C VAL A 497 -5.48 14.39 21.29
N TRP A 498 -4.59 14.89 22.14
CA TRP A 498 -3.16 14.78 21.95
C TRP A 498 -2.63 13.51 22.61
N VAL A 499 -1.91 12.70 21.84
CA VAL A 499 -1.02 11.67 22.37
C VAL A 499 0.34 12.30 22.56
N THR A 500 0.86 12.30 23.79
CA THR A 500 2.14 12.89 24.14
C THR A 500 3.18 11.82 24.44
N ALA A 501 4.41 12.08 24.03
CA ALA A 501 5.57 11.25 24.33
C ALA A 501 6.65 12.09 24.99
N SER A 502 7.28 11.55 26.05
CA SER A 502 8.43 12.15 26.71
C SER A 502 9.58 11.16 26.73
N TYR A 503 10.75 11.58 26.24
CA TYR A 503 11.96 10.79 26.16
C TYR A 503 13.10 11.45 26.94
N SER A 504 13.74 10.69 27.80
CA SER A 504 14.96 11.13 28.50
C SER A 504 16.18 10.86 27.61
N ALA A 505 16.64 11.90 26.91
CA ALA A 505 17.79 11.80 26.04
C ALA A 505 19.10 11.68 26.82
N PRO A 506 20.17 11.09 26.26
CA PRO A 506 21.51 11.11 26.84
C PRO A 506 21.94 12.52 27.21
N GLY A 507 22.52 12.69 28.41
CA GLY A 507 22.85 14.02 28.96
C GLY A 507 21.74 14.65 29.82
N GLY A 508 20.67 13.92 30.13
CA GLY A 508 19.64 14.33 31.09
C GLY A 508 18.58 15.28 30.55
N ARG A 509 18.59 15.60 29.26
CA ARG A 509 17.61 16.45 28.62
C ARG A 509 16.32 15.66 28.32
N THR A 510 15.17 16.13 28.79
CA THR A 510 13.88 15.57 28.41
C THR A 510 13.38 16.22 27.12
N LEU A 511 13.07 15.39 26.14
CA LEU A 511 12.45 15.79 24.87
C LEU A 511 11.00 15.34 24.88
N SER A 512 10.11 16.21 24.44
CA SER A 512 8.68 15.91 24.38
C SER A 512 8.11 16.23 23.00
N ALA A 513 7.15 15.44 22.58
CA ALA A 513 6.37 15.66 21.36
C ALA A 513 4.91 15.25 21.58
N ARG A 514 4.06 15.70 20.67
CA ARG A 514 2.65 15.31 20.65
C ARG A 514 2.22 14.94 19.23
N GLY A 515 1.28 14.00 19.13
CA GLY A 515 0.60 13.62 17.90
C GLY A 515 -0.89 13.74 18.06
N TYR A 516 -1.58 14.18 17.00
CA TYR A 516 -3.03 14.28 16.98
C TYR A 516 -3.64 12.89 16.80
N LEU A 517 -4.68 12.56 17.59
CA LEU A 517 -5.47 11.35 17.50
C LEU A 517 -6.95 11.68 17.51
N LEU A 518 -7.67 11.22 16.49
CA LEU A 518 -9.13 11.22 16.44
C LEU A 518 -9.65 9.80 16.77
N ALA A 519 -10.43 9.67 17.84
CA ALA A 519 -11.19 8.47 18.14
C ALA A 519 -12.59 8.59 17.56
N THR A 520 -12.91 7.76 16.55
CA THR A 520 -14.22 7.74 15.89
C THR A 520 -15.14 6.69 16.54
N ILE A 521 -16.43 6.79 16.26
CA ILE A 521 -17.42 5.75 16.61
C ILE A 521 -17.57 4.77 15.43
N PRO A 522 -18.08 3.53 15.66
CA PRO A 522 -18.43 2.61 14.59
C PRO A 522 -19.52 3.20 13.70
N LEU A 523 -19.34 3.06 12.39
CA LEU A 523 -20.41 3.35 11.45
C LEU A 523 -21.45 2.24 11.52
N TYR A 524 -22.71 2.59 11.58
CA TYR A 524 -23.83 1.64 11.56
C TYR A 524 -23.93 0.83 10.26
N VAL A 525 -23.36 1.32 9.18
CA VAL A 525 -23.27 0.59 7.92
C VAL A 525 -21.98 -0.23 7.93
N GLN A 526 -22.08 -1.48 8.36
CA GLN A 526 -21.03 -2.45 8.18
C GLN A 526 -20.88 -2.77 6.69
N ARG A 527 -19.95 -2.11 6.05
CA ARG A 527 -19.32 -2.70 4.86
C ARG A 527 -18.09 -3.44 5.35
N PRO A 528 -18.04 -4.77 5.23
CA PRO A 528 -16.76 -5.42 5.37
C PRO A 528 -15.84 -4.82 4.31
N VAL A 529 -14.90 -4.01 4.75
CA VAL A 529 -13.77 -3.61 3.91
C VAL A 529 -12.90 -4.85 3.84
N GLN A 530 -13.11 -5.61 2.80
CA GLN A 530 -12.35 -6.81 2.49
C GLN A 530 -11.15 -6.45 1.64
#